data_d58482fdb10e94dd1e7be894869c63ca
#
_entry.id   d58482fdb10e94dd1e7be894869c63ca
#
_cell.length_a   1.000
_cell.length_b   1.000
_cell.length_c   1.000
_cell.angle_alpha   90.00
_cell.angle_beta   90.00
_cell.angle_gamma   90.00
#
_symmetry.space_group_name_H-M   'P 1'
#
loop_
_entity.id
_entity.type
_entity.pdbx_description
1 polymer ?
#
loop_
_entity_poly.entity_id
_entity_poly.type
_entity_poly.pdbx_seq_one_letter_code
_entity_poly.pdbx_strand_id
1 'polypeptide(L)'
;AGNGFAAHQDAPAFTSFDQHYHITMMLSVDATTKANGCLEVASGAHQQGLLAMNADLTMTQVAIDQLSWQALETRPGDLLLFDSYLPHRSAMNATDHARRALYITYNRQVDGGDVRDAYFSAKRAAFPPEIERQPGMVYAGGVFNVGNPVDN
;
A
#
# COMPACT_ATOMS: atom_id res chain seq x y z
N ALA A 1 9.39 14.35 -6.09
CA ALA A 1 8.41 13.54 -6.83
C ALA A 1 8.22 12.21 -6.09
N GLY A 2 7.00 11.69 -6.03
CA GLY A 2 6.73 10.35 -5.46
C GLY A 2 6.90 9.27 -6.52
N ASN A 3 7.53 8.15 -6.16
CA ASN A 3 7.90 7.10 -7.13
C ASN A 3 6.72 6.15 -7.50
N GLY A 4 5.54 6.35 -6.92
CA GLY A 4 4.43 5.42 -7.12
C GLY A 4 4.60 4.11 -6.33
N PHE A 5 3.68 3.16 -6.59
CA PHE A 5 3.70 1.83 -5.99
C PHE A 5 3.30 0.78 -7.03
N ALA A 6 4.01 -0.33 -7.09
CA ALA A 6 3.63 -1.48 -7.88
C ALA A 6 2.27 -2.04 -7.43
N ALA A 7 1.61 -2.80 -8.30
CA ALA A 7 0.34 -3.43 -7.95
C ALA A 7 0.51 -4.42 -6.80
N HIS A 8 -0.28 -4.26 -5.73
CA HIS A 8 -0.22 -5.08 -4.52
C HIS A 8 -1.56 -5.10 -3.79
N GLN A 9 -1.63 -5.92 -2.76
CA GLN A 9 -2.67 -5.96 -1.73
C GLN A 9 -1.99 -5.75 -0.37
N ASP A 10 -2.61 -5.00 0.54
CA ASP A 10 -2.01 -4.70 1.86
C ASP A 10 -2.05 -5.89 2.83
N ALA A 11 -2.98 -6.82 2.64
CA ALA A 11 -3.24 -7.93 3.55
C ALA A 11 -1.99 -8.69 4.00
N PRO A 12 -0.99 -9.00 3.15
CA PRO A 12 0.22 -9.71 3.58
C PRO A 12 1.02 -9.00 4.67
N ALA A 13 0.96 -7.66 4.73
CA ALA A 13 1.66 -6.90 5.77
C ALA A 13 1.09 -7.13 7.17
N PHE A 14 -0.18 -7.52 7.26
CA PHE A 14 -0.92 -7.63 8.53
C PHE A 14 -1.15 -9.07 8.96
N THR A 15 -1.28 -10.01 8.02
CA THR A 15 -1.54 -11.42 8.34
C THR A 15 -0.43 -12.06 9.16
N SER A 16 0.81 -11.55 9.07
CA SER A 16 1.93 -11.98 9.92
C SER A 16 1.74 -11.65 11.40
N PHE A 17 0.77 -10.80 11.74
CA PHE A 17 0.36 -10.45 13.11
C PHE A 17 -1.01 -11.00 13.47
N ASP A 18 -1.46 -12.06 12.77
CA ASP A 18 -2.78 -12.69 12.96
C ASP A 18 -3.95 -11.71 12.77
N GLN A 19 -3.75 -10.68 11.97
CA GLN A 19 -4.79 -9.71 11.62
C GLN A 19 -5.21 -9.93 10.16
N HIS A 20 -6.44 -10.40 9.96
CA HIS A 20 -6.92 -10.85 8.66
C HIS A 20 -7.86 -9.87 7.95
N TYR A 21 -8.28 -8.82 8.64
CA TYR A 21 -9.20 -7.83 8.06
C TYR A 21 -8.88 -6.42 8.48
N HIS A 22 -8.59 -5.58 7.51
CA HIS A 22 -8.28 -4.17 7.70
C HIS A 22 -9.05 -3.31 6.71
N ILE A 23 -9.37 -2.10 7.15
CA ILE A 23 -9.85 -1.02 6.28
C ILE A 23 -8.81 0.08 6.31
N THR A 24 -8.32 0.45 5.14
CA THR A 24 -7.47 1.63 4.94
C THR A 24 -8.32 2.83 4.59
N MET A 25 -8.14 3.91 5.34
CA MET A 25 -8.67 5.23 5.03
C MET A 25 -7.56 6.06 4.37
N MET A 26 -7.78 6.49 3.14
CA MET A 26 -6.92 7.46 2.46
C MET A 26 -7.63 8.81 2.41
N LEU A 27 -7.04 9.83 3.02
CA LEU A 27 -7.50 11.21 2.96
C LEU A 27 -6.58 12.02 2.03
N SER A 28 -7.13 12.58 0.98
CA SER A 28 -6.39 13.42 0.04
C SER A 28 -6.12 14.80 0.62
N VAL A 29 -4.84 15.14 0.81
CA VAL A 29 -4.40 16.50 1.22
C VAL A 29 -4.28 17.40 0.00
N ASP A 30 -3.74 16.86 -1.10
CA ASP A 30 -3.68 17.53 -2.39
C ASP A 30 -4.60 16.83 -3.40
N ALA A 31 -4.93 17.51 -4.49
CA ALA A 31 -5.64 16.90 -5.61
C ALA A 31 -4.79 15.77 -6.23
N THR A 32 -5.42 14.64 -6.53
CA THR A 32 -4.77 13.54 -7.22
C THR A 32 -5.37 13.34 -8.60
N THR A 33 -4.52 13.21 -9.61
CA THR A 33 -4.88 13.02 -11.01
C THR A 33 -4.05 11.90 -11.62
N LYS A 34 -4.43 11.43 -12.80
CA LYS A 34 -3.61 10.46 -13.54
C LYS A 34 -2.18 11.00 -13.78
N ALA A 35 -2.04 12.29 -14.07
CA ALA A 35 -0.75 12.90 -14.35
C ALA A 35 0.19 12.93 -13.14
N ASN A 36 -0.35 13.10 -11.91
CA ASN A 36 0.46 13.07 -10.69
C ASN A 36 0.42 11.72 -9.96
N GLY A 37 -0.09 10.67 -10.62
CA GLY A 37 -0.08 9.30 -10.11
C GLY A 37 -1.16 9.03 -9.06
N CYS A 38 -2.43 9.34 -9.35
CA CYS A 38 -3.55 8.99 -8.48
C CYS A 38 -3.60 7.48 -8.22
N LEU A 39 -4.32 7.08 -7.17
CA LEU A 39 -4.55 5.67 -6.88
C LEU A 39 -5.33 5.02 -8.02
N GLU A 40 -4.91 3.84 -8.45
CA GLU A 40 -5.67 2.95 -9.31
C GLU A 40 -6.06 1.71 -8.53
N VAL A 41 -7.31 1.28 -8.65
CA VAL A 41 -7.86 0.12 -7.94
C VAL A 41 -8.53 -0.84 -8.91
N ALA A 42 -8.52 -2.13 -8.54
CA ALA A 42 -9.34 -3.14 -9.21
C ALA A 42 -10.62 -3.39 -8.38
N SER A 43 -11.67 -2.60 -8.67
CA SER A 43 -12.92 -2.61 -7.92
C SER A 43 -13.58 -3.99 -7.92
N GLY A 44 -14.01 -4.47 -6.74
CA GLY A 44 -14.63 -5.79 -6.56
C GLY A 44 -13.65 -6.96 -6.43
N ALA A 45 -12.38 -6.79 -6.83
CA ALA A 45 -11.39 -7.89 -6.79
C ALA A 45 -10.98 -8.29 -5.36
N HIS A 46 -11.21 -7.44 -4.35
CA HIS A 46 -11.00 -7.79 -2.93
C HIS A 46 -11.81 -9.02 -2.51
N GLN A 47 -12.95 -9.29 -3.15
CA GLN A 47 -13.80 -10.45 -2.86
C GLN A 47 -13.17 -11.79 -3.27
N GLN A 48 -12.12 -11.77 -4.08
CA GLN A 48 -11.38 -12.96 -4.50
C GLN A 48 -10.31 -13.39 -3.47
N GLY A 49 -10.16 -12.64 -2.37
CA GLY A 49 -9.11 -12.89 -1.39
C GLY A 49 -7.73 -12.48 -1.89
N LEU A 50 -6.71 -13.20 -1.45
CA LEU A 50 -5.33 -12.93 -1.85
C LEU A 50 -5.06 -13.47 -3.25
N LEU A 51 -4.64 -12.59 -4.14
CA LEU A 51 -4.28 -12.92 -5.52
C LEU A 51 -2.82 -13.39 -5.63
N ALA A 52 -2.43 -13.93 -6.79
CA ALA A 52 -1.08 -14.44 -7.00
C ALA A 52 -0.04 -13.31 -6.90
N MET A 53 0.99 -13.55 -6.07
CA MET A 53 2.05 -12.59 -5.78
C MET A 53 3.43 -13.15 -6.07
N ASN A 54 4.37 -12.27 -6.36
CA ASN A 54 5.80 -12.52 -6.42
C ASN A 54 6.39 -12.65 -5.00
N ALA A 55 7.65 -13.04 -4.91
CA ALA A 55 8.35 -13.17 -3.62
C ALA A 55 8.50 -11.85 -2.86
N ASP A 56 8.47 -10.72 -3.55
CA ASP A 56 8.52 -9.36 -2.99
C ASP A 56 7.14 -8.81 -2.60
N LEU A 57 6.10 -9.66 -2.66
CA LEU A 57 4.72 -9.33 -2.35
C LEU A 57 4.05 -8.32 -3.31
N THR A 58 4.66 -8.06 -4.46
CA THR A 58 3.95 -7.43 -5.58
C THR A 58 3.09 -8.47 -6.31
N MET A 59 2.04 -8.03 -6.96
CA MET A 59 1.19 -8.93 -7.75
C MET A 59 1.95 -9.45 -8.99
N THR A 60 1.69 -10.71 -9.36
CA THR A 60 2.23 -11.25 -10.61
C THR A 60 1.61 -10.54 -11.82
N GLN A 61 2.36 -10.44 -12.92
CA GLN A 61 1.85 -9.81 -14.14
C GLN A 61 0.57 -10.51 -14.65
N VAL A 62 0.49 -11.83 -14.54
CA VAL A 62 -0.71 -12.59 -14.92
C VAL A 62 -1.93 -12.16 -14.11
N ALA A 63 -1.79 -11.96 -12.80
CA ALA A 63 -2.89 -11.48 -11.96
C ALA A 63 -3.28 -10.03 -12.31
N ILE A 64 -2.30 -9.17 -12.60
CA ILE A 64 -2.52 -7.77 -13.00
C ILE A 64 -3.32 -7.69 -14.31
N ASP A 65 -2.99 -8.52 -15.31
CA ASP A 65 -3.59 -8.50 -16.64
C ASP A 65 -5.04 -9.00 -16.64
N GLN A 66 -5.43 -9.76 -15.61
CA GLN A 66 -6.81 -10.24 -15.45
C GLN A 66 -7.75 -9.24 -14.79
N LEU A 67 -7.22 -8.09 -14.32
CA LEU A 67 -7.99 -7.11 -13.58
C LEU A 67 -8.34 -5.88 -14.43
N SER A 68 -9.51 -5.32 -14.14
CA SER A 68 -9.91 -4.02 -14.68
C SER A 68 -9.53 -2.92 -13.71
N TRP A 69 -8.62 -2.06 -14.10
CA TRP A 69 -8.10 -0.97 -13.27
C TRP A 69 -8.87 0.32 -13.50
N GLN A 70 -9.21 0.96 -12.39
CA GLN A 70 -9.90 2.25 -12.37
C GLN A 70 -9.04 3.29 -11.64
N ALA A 71 -8.71 4.38 -12.33
CA ALA A 71 -8.05 5.52 -11.72
C ALA A 71 -9.03 6.31 -10.85
N LEU A 72 -8.65 6.63 -9.63
CA LEU A 72 -9.42 7.41 -8.67
C LEU A 72 -8.80 8.79 -8.51
N GLU A 73 -9.24 9.73 -9.33
CA GLU A 73 -8.86 11.13 -9.16
C GLU A 73 -9.65 11.74 -8.00
N THR A 74 -8.97 12.47 -7.12
CA THR A 74 -9.55 13.04 -5.90
C THR A 74 -9.23 14.52 -5.77
N ARG A 75 -10.06 15.22 -4.99
CA ARG A 75 -9.85 16.60 -4.56
C ARG A 75 -9.35 16.63 -3.12
N PRO A 76 -8.72 17.74 -2.67
CA PRO A 76 -8.39 17.91 -1.26
C PRO A 76 -9.63 17.72 -0.37
N GLY A 77 -9.51 16.88 0.65
CA GLY A 77 -10.58 16.51 1.56
C GLY A 77 -11.41 15.28 1.14
N ASP A 78 -11.25 14.77 -0.07
CA ASP A 78 -11.86 13.49 -0.45
C ASP A 78 -11.27 12.35 0.35
N LEU A 79 -12.15 11.43 0.74
CA LEU A 79 -11.82 10.27 1.58
C LEU A 79 -12.19 8.99 0.84
N LEU A 80 -11.22 8.08 0.73
CA LEU A 80 -11.40 6.73 0.21
C LEU A 80 -11.28 5.73 1.35
N LEU A 81 -12.21 4.78 1.40
CA LEU A 81 -12.15 3.63 2.31
C LEU A 81 -12.05 2.37 1.48
N PHE A 82 -11.06 1.54 1.75
CA PHE A 82 -10.87 0.29 1.02
C PHE A 82 -10.32 -0.82 1.92
N ASP A 83 -10.68 -2.03 1.54
CA ASP A 83 -10.28 -3.27 2.18
C ASP A 83 -8.82 -3.63 1.89
N SER A 84 -8.13 -4.27 2.84
CA SER A 84 -6.74 -4.69 2.66
C SER A 84 -6.50 -5.72 1.55
N TYR A 85 -7.56 -6.38 1.08
CA TYR A 85 -7.51 -7.26 -0.08
C TYR A 85 -7.79 -6.55 -1.41
N LEU A 86 -8.09 -5.24 -1.41
CA LEU A 86 -8.29 -4.51 -2.66
C LEU A 86 -6.96 -4.35 -3.41
N PRO A 87 -6.82 -4.91 -4.63
CA PRO A 87 -5.65 -4.66 -5.45
C PRO A 87 -5.58 -3.18 -5.81
N HIS A 88 -4.42 -2.58 -5.55
CA HIS A 88 -4.20 -1.17 -5.88
C HIS A 88 -2.76 -0.90 -6.30
N ARG A 89 -2.56 0.19 -7.01
CA ARG A 89 -1.27 0.67 -7.49
C ARG A 89 -1.31 2.18 -7.69
N SER A 90 -0.17 2.80 -7.89
CA SER A 90 -0.09 4.19 -8.32
C SER A 90 1.12 4.41 -9.22
N ALA A 91 0.96 5.21 -10.25
CA ALA A 91 2.08 5.62 -11.08
C ALA A 91 2.96 6.65 -10.37
N MET A 92 4.15 6.87 -10.91
CA MET A 92 5.03 7.96 -10.49
C MET A 92 4.33 9.31 -10.71
N ASN A 93 4.61 10.26 -9.83
CA ASN A 93 4.19 11.64 -10.02
C ASN A 93 5.05 12.31 -11.10
N ALA A 94 4.49 12.47 -12.28
CA ALA A 94 5.14 13.09 -13.43
C ALA A 94 5.01 14.63 -13.46
N THR A 95 4.49 15.25 -12.39
CA THR A 95 4.28 16.68 -12.28
C THR A 95 5.23 17.33 -11.26
N ASP A 96 5.31 18.64 -11.25
CA ASP A 96 6.01 19.43 -10.24
C ASP A 96 5.15 19.76 -8.99
N HIS A 97 3.89 19.29 -8.97
CA HIS A 97 2.97 19.50 -7.86
C HIS A 97 3.02 18.35 -6.85
N ALA A 98 2.87 18.67 -5.58
CA ALA A 98 2.77 17.68 -4.52
C ALA A 98 1.48 16.83 -4.66
N ARG A 99 1.55 15.58 -4.22
CA ARG A 99 0.44 14.64 -4.11
C ARG A 99 0.47 14.01 -2.72
N ARG A 100 0.14 14.80 -1.71
CA ARG A 100 0.13 14.33 -0.31
C ARG A 100 -1.20 13.67 0.01
N ALA A 101 -1.14 12.54 0.70
CA ALA A 101 -2.28 11.85 1.27
C ALA A 101 -1.93 11.31 2.65
N LEU A 102 -2.93 11.18 3.52
CA LEU A 102 -2.81 10.49 4.79
C LEU A 102 -3.43 9.10 4.64
N TYR A 103 -2.69 8.08 5.08
CA TYR A 103 -3.18 6.70 5.15
C TYR A 103 -3.29 6.28 6.60
N ILE A 104 -4.46 5.82 7.00
CA ILE A 104 -4.76 5.33 8.34
C ILE A 104 -5.44 3.98 8.20
N THR A 105 -4.89 2.96 8.84
CA THR A 105 -5.41 1.60 8.77
C THR A 105 -6.09 1.22 10.08
N TYR A 106 -7.27 0.63 9.97
CA TYR A 106 -8.09 0.16 11.08
C TYR A 106 -8.32 -1.34 10.96
N ASN A 107 -8.30 -2.05 12.09
CA ASN A 107 -8.77 -3.42 12.21
C ASN A 107 -9.86 -3.53 13.26
N ARG A 108 -10.66 -4.58 13.18
CA ARG A 108 -11.62 -4.90 14.26
C ARG A 108 -10.85 -5.46 15.45
N GLN A 109 -11.25 -5.09 16.65
CA GLN A 109 -10.63 -5.60 17.88
C GLN A 109 -10.70 -7.13 17.97
N VAL A 110 -11.75 -7.74 17.45
CA VAL A 110 -11.93 -9.20 17.43
C VAL A 110 -11.05 -9.94 16.43
N ASP A 111 -10.38 -9.20 15.52
CA ASP A 111 -9.47 -9.74 14.50
C ASP A 111 -8.01 -9.47 14.90
N GLY A 112 -7.54 -10.05 15.98
CA GLY A 112 -6.16 -9.92 16.43
C GLY A 112 -5.89 -8.77 17.42
N GLY A 113 -6.87 -7.92 17.71
CA GLY A 113 -6.75 -6.87 18.74
C GLY A 113 -5.79 -5.75 18.40
N ASP A 114 -5.22 -5.12 19.44
CA ASP A 114 -4.23 -4.06 19.30
C ASP A 114 -2.81 -4.64 19.27
N VAL A 115 -2.26 -4.76 18.08
CA VAL A 115 -0.85 -5.19 17.85
C VAL A 115 0.02 -4.06 17.32
N ARG A 116 -0.45 -2.80 17.42
CA ARG A 116 0.25 -1.65 16.83
C ARG A 116 1.71 -1.55 17.27
N ASP A 117 1.97 -1.65 18.56
CA ASP A 117 3.34 -1.51 19.08
C ASP A 117 4.23 -2.67 18.65
N ALA A 118 3.71 -3.90 18.65
CA ALA A 118 4.43 -5.08 18.15
C ALA A 118 4.74 -4.94 16.65
N TYR A 119 3.76 -4.52 15.85
CA TYR A 119 3.93 -4.28 14.42
C TYR A 119 5.01 -3.22 14.15
N PHE A 120 4.93 -2.05 14.76
CA PHE A 120 5.91 -0.98 14.49
C PHE A 120 7.30 -1.30 15.05
N SER A 121 7.39 -2.03 16.15
CA SER A 121 8.69 -2.51 16.67
C SER A 121 9.34 -3.48 15.69
N ALA A 122 8.59 -4.47 15.19
CA ALA A 122 9.07 -5.41 14.19
C ALA A 122 9.41 -4.72 12.86
N LYS A 123 8.56 -3.80 12.40
CA LYS A 123 8.81 -2.99 11.20
C LYS A 123 10.10 -2.17 11.33
N ARG A 124 10.31 -1.48 12.44
CA ARG A 124 11.50 -0.65 12.66
C ARG A 124 12.78 -1.49 12.74
N ALA A 125 12.69 -2.70 13.28
CA ALA A 125 13.82 -3.63 13.31
C ALA A 125 14.19 -4.16 11.92
N ALA A 126 13.19 -4.53 11.10
CA ALA A 126 13.41 -5.13 9.77
C ALA A 126 13.58 -4.08 8.66
N PHE A 127 12.89 -2.93 8.76
CA PHE A 127 12.87 -1.87 7.76
C PHE A 127 12.82 -0.49 8.42
N PRO A 128 13.92 -0.06 9.06
CA PRO A 128 13.99 1.22 9.75
C PRO A 128 13.86 2.40 8.78
N PRO A 129 13.41 3.57 9.26
CA PRO A 129 13.49 4.81 8.50
C PRO A 129 14.90 5.05 7.98
N GLU A 130 15.01 5.70 6.82
CA GLU A 130 16.31 5.91 6.14
C GLU A 130 17.36 6.56 7.05
N ILE A 131 16.94 7.52 7.87
CA ILE A 131 17.82 8.23 8.84
C ILE A 131 18.44 7.31 9.90
N GLU A 132 17.85 6.13 10.14
CA GLU A 132 18.32 5.15 11.13
C GLU A 132 19.08 4.00 10.49
N ARG A 133 19.14 3.93 9.15
CA ARG A 133 19.82 2.85 8.44
C ARG A 133 21.34 2.97 8.58
N GLN A 134 21.97 1.83 8.83
CA GLN A 134 23.43 1.77 8.92
C GLN A 134 24.04 1.67 7.51
N PRO A 135 25.11 2.42 7.22
CA PRO A 135 25.81 2.32 5.95
C PRO A 135 26.30 0.88 5.67
N GLY A 136 26.07 0.40 4.45
CA GLY A 136 26.47 -0.94 4.01
C GLY A 136 25.53 -2.07 4.42
N MET A 137 24.47 -1.79 5.19
CA MET A 137 23.44 -2.77 5.50
C MET A 137 22.30 -2.71 4.46
N VAL A 138 21.82 -3.90 4.08
CA VAL A 138 20.64 -4.03 3.18
C VAL A 138 19.43 -4.37 4.02
N TYR A 139 18.37 -3.56 3.87
CA TYR A 139 17.11 -3.74 4.56
C TYR A 139 16.02 -4.08 3.52
N ALA A 140 15.77 -5.38 3.33
CA ALA A 140 14.79 -5.83 2.33
C ALA A 140 13.32 -5.50 2.72
N GLY A 141 13.07 -5.39 4.02
CA GLY A 141 11.75 -5.02 4.55
C GLY A 141 10.69 -6.13 4.54
N GLY A 142 10.77 -7.11 3.64
CA GLY A 142 9.80 -8.20 3.55
C GLY A 142 8.35 -7.67 3.55
N VAL A 143 7.51 -8.21 4.43
CA VAL A 143 6.09 -7.82 4.59
C VAL A 143 5.88 -6.33 4.95
N PHE A 144 6.92 -5.64 5.44
CA PHE A 144 6.84 -4.21 5.79
C PHE A 144 7.15 -3.27 4.62
N ASN A 145 7.46 -3.82 3.46
CA ASN A 145 7.81 -3.07 2.26
C ASN A 145 6.97 -3.52 1.05
N VAL A 146 5.70 -3.82 1.30
CA VAL A 146 4.74 -4.21 0.26
C VAL A 146 4.51 -3.05 -0.69
N GLY A 147 4.43 -3.34 -1.99
CA GLY A 147 4.22 -2.31 -3.01
C GLY A 147 5.39 -1.33 -3.14
N ASN A 148 6.62 -1.82 -3.07
CA ASN A 148 7.84 -1.02 -3.26
C ASN A 148 7.68 0.08 -4.30
N PRO A 149 8.32 1.25 -4.12
CA PRO A 149 8.33 2.28 -5.14
C PRO A 149 8.73 1.69 -6.50
N VAL A 150 8.02 2.10 -7.54
CA VAL A 150 8.36 1.71 -8.91
C VAL A 150 9.71 2.32 -9.25
N ASP A 151 10.70 1.48 -9.54
CA ASP A 151 12.01 1.93 -10.02
C ASP A 151 11.84 2.60 -11.40
N ASN A 152 12.56 3.70 -11.61
CA ASN A 152 12.57 4.47 -12.85
C ASN A 152 13.56 3.88 -13.85
#